data_2cc02eb1c0a2e00434910e6abdd0d7d3
#
_entry.id   2cc02eb1c0a2e00434910e6abdd0d7d3
#
_cell.length_a   1.000
_cell.length_b   1.000
_cell.length_c   1.000
_cell.angle_alpha   90.00
_cell.angle_beta   90.00
_cell.angle_gamma   90.00
#
_symmetry.space_group_name_H-M   'P 1'
#
loop_
_entity.id
_entity.type
_entity.pdbx_description
1 polymer ?
#
loop_
_entity_poly.entity_id
_entity_poly.type
_entity_poly.pdbx_seq_one_letter_code
_entity_poly.pdbx_strand_id
1 'polypeptide(L)'
;MTDTLADTPLPAPGGRLIDAPIKQVRIAVLRVSDTRDEESDTSGQILSERVVEAGHACAARALVADEVEAIRAQVRAWTTSGEIDAVITTGGTGLTGRDVTPEALEPLFDKRIDGFSVIFHTVSYQTVGLSTLQSRATAGLMDGVFVFCLPGSNGAVRDGWDKVIRWQLDSRHRPCNMVELMPRLKER
;
A
#
# COMPACT_ATOMS: atom_id res chain seq x y z
N MET A 1 14.20 10.78 -32.04
CA MET A 1 13.56 11.68 -31.07
C MET A 1 13.10 10.85 -29.90
N THR A 2 13.93 10.72 -28.89
CA THR A 2 13.66 9.94 -27.68
C THR A 2 12.81 10.81 -26.77
N ASP A 3 11.65 10.26 -26.42
CA ASP A 3 10.62 10.89 -25.59
C ASP A 3 11.13 11.01 -24.13
N THR A 4 11.56 12.20 -23.75
CA THR A 4 12.10 12.54 -22.41
C THR A 4 11.00 13.00 -21.44
N LEU A 5 9.80 12.39 -21.50
CA LEU A 5 8.70 12.71 -20.60
C LEU A 5 8.68 11.89 -19.29
N ALA A 6 9.69 11.05 -19.03
CA ALA A 6 9.70 10.11 -17.92
C ALA A 6 10.19 10.67 -16.57
N ASP A 7 10.67 11.91 -16.50
CA ASP A 7 11.45 12.37 -15.33
C ASP A 7 10.92 13.63 -14.62
N THR A 8 9.70 14.05 -14.91
CA THR A 8 9.09 15.13 -14.13
C THR A 8 8.37 14.54 -12.92
N PRO A 9 8.79 14.85 -11.68
CA PRO A 9 8.06 14.38 -10.48
C PRO A 9 6.61 14.84 -10.57
N LEU A 10 5.66 13.90 -10.44
CA LEU A 10 4.25 14.23 -10.38
C LEU A 10 4.04 15.26 -9.25
N PRO A 11 3.30 16.37 -9.50
CA PRO A 11 3.01 17.33 -8.45
C PRO A 11 2.28 16.64 -7.30
N ALA A 12 2.66 16.97 -6.06
CA ALA A 12 2.03 16.41 -4.87
C ALA A 12 0.52 16.69 -4.89
N PRO A 13 -0.35 15.67 -4.85
CA PRO A 13 -1.79 15.87 -4.92
C PRO A 13 -2.28 16.62 -3.67
N GLY A 14 -2.84 17.81 -3.87
CA GLY A 14 -3.42 18.62 -2.81
C GLY A 14 -2.45 19.15 -1.76
N GLY A 15 -1.13 19.22 -2.06
CA GLY A 15 -0.13 19.64 -1.09
C GLY A 15 1.16 20.12 -1.73
N ARG A 16 2.19 20.31 -0.89
CA ARG A 16 3.55 20.67 -1.31
C ARG A 16 4.58 19.81 -0.61
N LEU A 17 5.73 19.62 -1.22
CA LEU A 17 6.91 19.07 -0.55
C LEU A 17 7.74 20.22 0.06
N ILE A 18 8.20 20.03 1.29
CA ILE A 18 9.20 20.91 1.90
C ILE A 18 10.62 20.42 1.53
N ASP A 19 11.57 21.35 1.50
CA ASP A 19 12.98 21.02 1.32
C ASP A 19 13.53 20.50 2.66
N ALA A 20 13.55 19.20 2.80
CA ALA A 20 14.04 18.46 3.97
C ALA A 20 14.46 17.04 3.54
N PRO A 21 15.36 16.38 4.28
CA PRO A 21 15.66 14.98 4.04
C PRO A 21 14.41 14.12 4.29
N ILE A 22 14.19 13.13 3.42
CA ILE A 22 13.14 12.16 3.60
C ILE A 22 13.46 11.24 4.80
N LYS A 23 12.47 10.97 5.64
CA LYS A 23 12.57 9.93 6.66
C LYS A 23 12.24 8.59 6.02
N GLN A 24 13.20 7.68 6.03
CA GLN A 24 13.00 6.35 5.48
C GLN A 24 11.96 5.57 6.28
N VAL A 25 11.01 4.95 5.58
CA VAL A 25 9.98 4.05 6.13
C VAL A 25 10.35 2.62 5.75
N ARG A 26 10.21 1.67 6.68
CA ARG A 26 10.45 0.24 6.47
C ARG A 26 9.14 -0.40 6.04
N ILE A 27 9.04 -0.77 4.77
CA ILE A 27 7.80 -1.23 4.14
C ILE A 27 7.92 -2.72 3.81
N ALA A 28 6.92 -3.50 4.21
CA ALA A 28 6.77 -4.89 3.77
C ALA A 28 5.73 -4.98 2.64
N VAL A 29 6.00 -5.80 1.64
CA VAL A 29 5.12 -6.03 0.48
C VAL A 29 4.63 -7.47 0.50
N LEU A 30 3.29 -7.66 0.60
CA LEU A 30 2.65 -8.97 0.56
C LEU A 30 1.87 -9.16 -0.74
N ARG A 31 2.25 -10.15 -1.53
CA ARG A 31 1.41 -10.67 -2.61
C ARG A 31 0.44 -11.70 -2.07
N VAL A 32 -0.84 -11.53 -2.37
CA VAL A 32 -1.89 -12.52 -2.09
C VAL A 32 -2.35 -13.11 -3.43
N SER A 33 -2.13 -14.40 -3.65
CA SER A 33 -2.50 -15.07 -4.91
C SER A 33 -2.36 -16.59 -4.81
N ASP A 34 -3.36 -17.32 -5.32
CA ASP A 34 -3.29 -18.79 -5.51
C ASP A 34 -2.54 -19.20 -6.78
N THR A 35 -2.39 -18.28 -7.75
CA THR A 35 -1.97 -18.62 -9.12
C THR A 35 -0.60 -18.05 -9.50
N ARG A 36 -0.02 -17.21 -8.67
CA ARG A 36 1.28 -16.58 -8.91
C ARG A 36 2.36 -17.24 -8.05
N ASP A 37 3.54 -17.27 -8.57
CA ASP A 37 4.79 -17.54 -7.87
C ASP A 37 5.65 -16.28 -7.82
N GLU A 38 6.82 -16.34 -7.22
CA GLU A 38 7.72 -15.19 -7.10
C GLU A 38 8.18 -14.65 -8.45
N GLU A 39 8.33 -15.51 -9.47
CA GLU A 39 8.78 -15.13 -10.82
C GLU A 39 7.68 -14.39 -11.59
N SER A 40 6.43 -14.76 -11.38
CA SER A 40 5.26 -14.18 -12.05
C SER A 40 4.60 -13.03 -11.26
N ASP A 41 5.09 -12.69 -10.05
CA ASP A 41 4.57 -11.61 -9.21
C ASP A 41 5.03 -10.23 -9.70
N THR A 42 4.47 -9.78 -10.81
CA THR A 42 4.80 -8.46 -11.37
C THR A 42 4.28 -7.29 -10.52
N SER A 43 3.16 -7.44 -9.82
CA SER A 43 2.60 -6.36 -8.99
C SER A 43 3.38 -6.14 -7.71
N GLY A 44 3.81 -7.19 -7.02
CA GLY A 44 4.69 -7.09 -5.86
C GLY A 44 6.08 -6.56 -6.22
N GLN A 45 6.60 -6.94 -7.40
CA GLN A 45 7.86 -6.40 -7.90
C GLN A 45 7.75 -4.89 -8.16
N ILE A 46 6.72 -4.44 -8.88
CA ILE A 46 6.45 -3.01 -9.13
C ILE A 46 6.39 -2.22 -7.83
N LEU A 47 5.68 -2.73 -6.81
CA LEU A 47 5.62 -2.06 -5.49
C LEU A 47 6.99 -1.95 -4.85
N SER A 48 7.76 -3.03 -4.84
CA SER A 48 9.08 -3.07 -4.21
C SER A 48 10.06 -2.10 -4.86
N GLU A 49 10.07 -2.04 -6.19
CA GLU A 49 10.89 -1.10 -6.96
C GLU A 49 10.50 0.35 -6.63
N ARG A 50 9.22 0.68 -6.64
CA ARG A 50 8.71 2.02 -6.34
C ARG A 50 8.93 2.47 -4.89
N VAL A 51 8.87 1.54 -3.95
CA VAL A 51 9.23 1.80 -2.55
C VAL A 51 10.68 2.27 -2.44
N VAL A 52 11.59 1.56 -3.10
CA VAL A 52 13.03 1.89 -3.10
C VAL A 52 13.30 3.19 -3.86
N GLU A 53 12.71 3.38 -5.03
CA GLU A 53 12.82 4.63 -5.82
C GLU A 53 12.33 5.86 -5.04
N ALA A 54 11.35 5.71 -4.16
CA ALA A 54 10.85 6.78 -3.29
C ALA A 54 11.74 7.05 -2.07
N GLY A 55 12.85 6.32 -1.90
CA GLY A 55 13.79 6.51 -0.78
C GLY A 55 13.45 5.72 0.48
N HIS A 56 12.52 4.77 0.40
CA HIS A 56 12.13 3.89 1.51
C HIS A 56 12.87 2.55 1.45
N ALA A 57 12.79 1.76 2.53
CA ALA A 57 13.30 0.40 2.56
C ALA A 57 12.18 -0.60 2.25
N CYS A 58 12.33 -1.42 1.21
CA CYS A 58 11.55 -2.64 1.06
C CYS A 58 12.12 -3.68 2.02
N ALA A 59 11.65 -3.65 3.28
CA ALA A 59 12.25 -4.41 4.38
C ALA A 59 11.89 -5.92 4.33
N ALA A 60 10.76 -6.27 3.71
CA ALA A 60 10.35 -7.66 3.54
C ALA A 60 9.44 -7.82 2.32
N ARG A 61 9.48 -9.01 1.71
CA ARG A 61 8.52 -9.47 0.69
C ARG A 61 8.06 -10.88 1.02
N ALA A 62 6.80 -11.16 0.75
CA ALA A 62 6.26 -12.52 0.79
C ALA A 62 5.13 -12.69 -0.21
N LEU A 63 4.85 -13.95 -0.54
CA LEU A 63 3.70 -14.38 -1.31
C LEU A 63 2.94 -15.42 -0.49
N VAL A 64 1.64 -15.26 -0.36
CA VAL A 64 0.76 -16.21 0.33
C VAL A 64 -0.46 -16.53 -0.53
N ALA A 65 -1.06 -17.69 -0.29
CA ALA A 65 -2.32 -18.08 -0.92
C ALA A 65 -3.48 -17.16 -0.48
N ASP A 66 -4.56 -17.13 -1.26
CA ASP A 66 -5.82 -16.46 -0.94
C ASP A 66 -6.56 -17.21 0.18
N GLU A 67 -5.90 -17.30 1.36
CA GLU A 67 -6.38 -17.95 2.57
C GLU A 67 -6.32 -16.97 3.75
N VAL A 68 -7.45 -16.81 4.46
CA VAL A 68 -7.58 -15.85 5.58
C VAL A 68 -6.47 -16.01 6.61
N GLU A 69 -6.20 -17.24 7.05
CA GLU A 69 -5.21 -17.49 8.10
C GLU A 69 -3.77 -17.30 7.61
N ALA A 70 -3.46 -17.60 6.34
CA ALA A 70 -2.14 -17.35 5.77
C ALA A 70 -1.84 -15.85 5.69
N ILE A 71 -2.82 -15.05 5.23
CA ILE A 71 -2.72 -13.59 5.15
C ILE A 71 -2.54 -13.01 6.56
N ARG A 72 -3.38 -13.42 7.52
CA ARG A 72 -3.31 -12.97 8.92
C ARG A 72 -1.97 -13.29 9.56
N ALA A 73 -1.51 -14.52 9.43
CA ALA A 73 -0.26 -14.97 10.02
C ALA A 73 0.92 -14.14 9.52
N GLN A 74 0.99 -13.92 8.20
CA GLN A 74 2.08 -13.14 7.60
C GLN A 74 2.06 -11.67 8.04
N VAL A 75 0.88 -11.03 8.00
CA VAL A 75 0.77 -9.61 8.38
C VAL A 75 1.03 -9.44 9.88
N ARG A 76 0.49 -10.30 10.75
CA ARG A 76 0.79 -10.27 12.19
C ARG A 76 2.27 -10.45 12.51
N ALA A 77 2.96 -11.36 11.83
CA ALA A 77 4.39 -11.55 12.02
C ALA A 77 5.15 -10.24 11.78
N TRP A 78 4.75 -9.47 10.77
CA TRP A 78 5.38 -8.18 10.46
C TRP A 78 4.96 -7.06 11.42
N THR A 79 3.67 -6.92 11.74
CA THR A 79 3.19 -5.82 12.60
C THR A 79 3.67 -5.95 14.04
N THR A 80 3.98 -7.17 14.50
CA THR A 80 4.51 -7.42 15.85
C THR A 80 6.03 -7.48 15.94
N SER A 81 6.75 -7.53 14.81
CA SER A 81 8.21 -7.64 14.79
C SER A 81 8.95 -6.41 15.34
N GLY A 82 8.33 -5.22 15.23
CA GLY A 82 9.00 -3.94 15.51
C GLY A 82 9.96 -3.48 14.40
N GLU A 83 10.04 -4.22 13.28
CA GLU A 83 10.94 -3.93 12.16
C GLU A 83 10.22 -3.33 10.95
N ILE A 84 8.90 -3.30 10.94
CA ILE A 84 8.07 -2.80 9.85
C ILE A 84 7.24 -1.61 10.31
N ASP A 85 7.19 -0.56 9.50
CA ASP A 85 6.42 0.66 9.75
C ASP A 85 5.14 0.70 8.92
N ALA A 86 5.14 0.05 7.75
CA ALA A 86 3.95 -0.09 6.91
C ALA A 86 3.96 -1.43 6.16
N VAL A 87 2.77 -1.99 5.94
CA VAL A 87 2.54 -3.17 5.10
C VAL A 87 1.67 -2.77 3.92
N ILE A 88 2.04 -3.18 2.72
CA ILE A 88 1.21 -3.02 1.52
C ILE A 88 0.91 -4.41 0.96
N THR A 89 -0.36 -4.80 0.97
CA THR A 89 -0.79 -6.04 0.32
C THR A 89 -1.28 -5.76 -1.10
N THR A 90 -1.11 -6.70 -2.01
CA THR A 90 -1.65 -6.64 -3.37
C THR A 90 -2.27 -7.98 -3.76
N GLY A 91 -3.54 -7.96 -4.12
CA GLY A 91 -4.37 -9.12 -4.46
C GLY A 91 -5.45 -9.44 -3.43
N GLY A 92 -6.37 -10.30 -3.81
CA GLY A 92 -7.45 -10.81 -2.95
C GLY A 92 -8.48 -9.76 -2.49
N THR A 93 -8.62 -8.62 -3.22
CA THR A 93 -9.59 -7.56 -2.87
C THR A 93 -10.82 -7.53 -3.77
N GLY A 94 -10.98 -8.47 -4.68
CA GLY A 94 -12.12 -8.55 -5.59
C GLY A 94 -13.41 -9.05 -4.92
N LEU A 95 -14.35 -9.53 -5.74
CA LEU A 95 -15.70 -9.93 -5.32
C LEU A 95 -15.92 -11.43 -5.40
N THR A 96 -14.91 -12.21 -5.80
CA THR A 96 -15.04 -13.67 -5.88
C THR A 96 -14.89 -14.32 -4.50
N GLY A 97 -15.30 -15.57 -4.36
CA GLY A 97 -15.19 -16.29 -3.09
C GLY A 97 -13.74 -16.54 -2.64
N ARG A 98 -12.76 -16.36 -3.53
CA ARG A 98 -11.32 -16.46 -3.20
C ARG A 98 -10.69 -15.11 -2.82
N ASP A 99 -11.37 -14.01 -3.08
CA ASP A 99 -10.92 -12.67 -2.69
C ASP A 99 -11.24 -12.44 -1.21
N VAL A 100 -10.29 -12.68 -0.32
CA VAL A 100 -10.48 -12.68 1.13
C VAL A 100 -9.57 -11.73 1.91
N THR A 101 -8.80 -10.88 1.21
CA THR A 101 -7.87 -9.95 1.88
C THR A 101 -8.58 -8.99 2.85
N PRO A 102 -9.69 -8.33 2.50
CA PRO A 102 -10.43 -7.49 3.45
C PRO A 102 -10.97 -8.28 4.65
N GLU A 103 -11.53 -9.48 4.42
CA GLU A 103 -12.04 -10.36 5.47
C GLU A 103 -10.93 -10.86 6.41
N ALA A 104 -9.72 -11.01 5.89
CA ALA A 104 -8.57 -11.38 6.71
C ALA A 104 -8.11 -10.22 7.60
N LEU A 105 -8.05 -9.01 7.08
CA LEU A 105 -7.31 -7.92 7.73
C LEU A 105 -8.19 -6.88 8.41
N GLU A 106 -9.36 -6.52 7.85
CA GLU A 106 -10.21 -5.49 8.47
C GLU A 106 -10.63 -5.80 9.92
N PRO A 107 -10.95 -7.06 10.29
CA PRO A 107 -11.26 -7.39 11.68
C PRO A 107 -10.10 -7.23 12.66
N LEU A 108 -8.87 -7.08 12.16
CA LEU A 108 -7.65 -6.92 12.94
C LEU A 108 -7.22 -5.45 13.06
N PHE A 109 -7.87 -4.53 12.38
CA PHE A 109 -7.51 -3.12 12.45
C PHE A 109 -7.91 -2.51 13.79
N ASP A 110 -6.96 -1.92 14.49
CA ASP A 110 -7.23 -1.07 15.66
C ASP A 110 -8.04 0.17 15.25
N LYS A 111 -7.75 0.70 14.06
CA LYS A 111 -8.46 1.82 13.44
C LYS A 111 -8.51 1.63 11.93
N ARG A 112 -9.68 1.82 11.33
CA ARG A 112 -9.83 1.86 9.87
C ARG A 112 -9.42 3.25 9.35
N ILE A 113 -8.88 3.27 8.14
CA ILE A 113 -8.55 4.49 7.39
C ILE A 113 -9.54 4.58 6.22
N ASP A 114 -10.80 4.88 6.51
CA ASP A 114 -11.89 4.87 5.51
C ASP A 114 -11.62 5.83 4.35
N GLY A 115 -10.95 6.95 4.61
CA GLY A 115 -10.53 7.91 3.59
C GLY A 115 -9.62 7.32 2.52
N PHE A 116 -8.86 6.25 2.83
CA PHE A 116 -8.03 5.58 1.85
C PHE A 116 -8.86 4.95 0.74
N SER A 117 -9.90 4.19 1.08
CA SER A 117 -10.80 3.57 0.10
C SER A 117 -11.45 4.61 -0.81
N VAL A 118 -11.93 5.71 -0.23
CA VAL A 118 -12.56 6.80 -1.00
C VAL A 118 -11.58 7.41 -2.02
N ILE A 119 -10.38 7.78 -1.57
CA ILE A 119 -9.37 8.41 -2.44
C ILE A 119 -8.85 7.42 -3.48
N PHE A 120 -8.56 6.17 -3.09
CA PHE A 120 -8.12 5.14 -4.03
C PHE A 120 -9.15 4.93 -5.14
N HIS A 121 -10.44 4.76 -4.81
CA HIS A 121 -11.47 4.54 -5.83
C HIS A 121 -11.68 5.78 -6.72
N THR A 122 -11.56 6.99 -6.16
CA THR A 122 -11.59 8.24 -6.96
C THR A 122 -10.48 8.27 -8.01
N VAL A 123 -9.25 7.92 -7.59
CA VAL A 123 -8.09 7.85 -8.49
C VAL A 123 -8.24 6.73 -9.52
N SER A 124 -8.64 5.54 -9.07
CA SER A 124 -8.84 4.37 -9.92
C SER A 124 -9.95 4.60 -10.95
N TYR A 125 -11.02 5.32 -10.59
CA TYR A 125 -12.09 5.67 -11.52
C TYR A 125 -11.58 6.49 -12.72
N GLN A 126 -10.62 7.38 -12.51
CA GLN A 126 -10.01 8.17 -13.59
C GLN A 126 -9.22 7.32 -14.58
N THR A 127 -8.74 6.15 -14.15
CA THR A 127 -7.89 5.27 -14.95
C THR A 127 -8.69 4.13 -15.60
N VAL A 128 -9.58 3.46 -14.83
CA VAL A 128 -10.30 2.26 -15.28
C VAL A 128 -11.83 2.42 -15.28
N GLY A 129 -12.34 3.62 -14.99
CA GLY A 129 -13.78 3.89 -14.97
C GLY A 129 -14.52 3.01 -13.97
N LEU A 130 -15.69 2.52 -14.37
CA LEU A 130 -16.58 1.70 -13.51
C LEU A 130 -15.95 0.37 -13.06
N SER A 131 -14.86 -0.10 -13.68
CA SER A 131 -14.19 -1.33 -13.24
C SER A 131 -13.65 -1.22 -11.81
N THR A 132 -13.43 0.00 -11.29
CA THR A 132 -13.06 0.22 -9.89
C THR A 132 -14.09 -0.32 -8.89
N LEU A 133 -15.37 -0.45 -9.27
CA LEU A 133 -16.42 -1.03 -8.41
C LEU A 133 -16.18 -2.50 -8.03
N GLN A 134 -15.33 -3.20 -8.79
CA GLN A 134 -14.98 -4.60 -8.51
C GLN A 134 -13.86 -4.75 -7.47
N SER A 135 -13.38 -3.65 -6.89
CA SER A 135 -12.33 -3.62 -5.89
C SER A 135 -12.86 -3.22 -4.52
N ARG A 136 -12.30 -3.83 -3.47
CA ARG A 136 -12.56 -3.50 -2.07
C ARG A 136 -11.27 -3.07 -1.38
N ALA A 137 -10.52 -2.17 -2.04
CA ALA A 137 -9.30 -1.61 -1.46
C ALA A 137 -9.60 -0.95 -0.11
N THR A 138 -8.81 -1.29 0.91
CA THR A 138 -9.02 -0.84 2.29
C THR A 138 -7.69 -0.54 2.97
N ALA A 139 -7.71 0.19 4.08
CA ALA A 139 -6.53 0.42 4.90
C ALA A 139 -6.89 0.59 6.38
N GLY A 140 -5.91 0.35 7.24
CA GLY A 140 -6.07 0.51 8.68
C GLY A 140 -4.74 0.57 9.42
N LEU A 141 -4.84 0.70 10.74
CA LEU A 141 -3.74 0.53 11.67
C LEU A 141 -3.86 -0.83 12.35
N MET A 142 -2.75 -1.51 12.51
CA MET A 142 -2.64 -2.79 13.22
C MET A 142 -1.33 -2.78 14.02
N ASP A 143 -1.42 -2.88 15.34
CA ASP A 143 -0.26 -2.87 16.25
C ASP A 143 0.64 -1.62 16.09
N GLY A 144 0.09 -0.50 15.62
CA GLY A 144 0.85 0.72 15.34
C GLY A 144 1.60 0.70 14.00
N VAL A 145 1.24 -0.19 13.09
CA VAL A 145 1.75 -0.30 11.71
C VAL A 145 0.62 0.07 10.74
N PHE A 146 0.92 0.86 9.72
CA PHE A 146 -0.03 1.12 8.64
C PHE A 146 -0.17 -0.10 7.74
N VAL A 147 -1.40 -0.49 7.42
CA VAL A 147 -1.68 -1.60 6.51
C VAL A 147 -2.57 -1.09 5.38
N PHE A 148 -2.10 -1.24 4.13
CA PHE A 148 -2.83 -0.85 2.91
C PHE A 148 -3.09 -2.10 2.07
N CYS A 149 -4.35 -2.29 1.65
CA CYS A 149 -4.76 -3.43 0.83
C CYS A 149 -5.14 -2.95 -0.57
N LEU A 150 -4.33 -3.28 -1.57
CA LEU A 150 -4.52 -2.90 -2.97
C LEU A 150 -5.00 -4.09 -3.81
N PRO A 151 -5.73 -3.83 -4.90
CA PRO A 151 -6.03 -4.86 -5.90
C PRO A 151 -4.76 -5.45 -6.54
N GLY A 152 -4.88 -6.67 -7.05
CA GLY A 152 -3.76 -7.43 -7.59
C GLY A 152 -3.28 -7.04 -8.98
N SER A 153 -3.86 -6.04 -9.64
CA SER A 153 -3.45 -5.61 -10.97
C SER A 153 -2.29 -4.60 -10.92
N ASN A 154 -1.40 -4.66 -11.91
CA ASN A 154 -0.28 -3.72 -12.03
C ASN A 154 -0.73 -2.25 -12.12
N GLY A 155 -1.87 -1.98 -12.77
CA GLY A 155 -2.47 -0.64 -12.84
C GLY A 155 -2.92 -0.14 -11.48
N ALA A 156 -3.65 -0.97 -10.72
CA ALA A 156 -4.12 -0.61 -9.39
C ALA A 156 -2.98 -0.35 -8.39
N VAL A 157 -1.91 -1.15 -8.49
CA VAL A 157 -0.70 -0.96 -7.68
C VAL A 157 -0.02 0.38 -7.99
N ARG A 158 0.12 0.73 -9.27
CA ARG A 158 0.66 2.03 -9.67
C ARG A 158 -0.23 3.19 -9.20
N ASP A 159 -1.54 3.09 -9.41
CA ASP A 159 -2.48 4.12 -8.97
C ASP A 159 -2.43 4.30 -7.44
N GLY A 160 -2.47 3.20 -6.68
CA GLY A 160 -2.44 3.21 -5.23
C GLY A 160 -1.14 3.77 -4.66
N TRP A 161 0.00 3.34 -5.20
CA TRP A 161 1.29 3.85 -4.76
C TRP A 161 1.55 5.27 -5.25
N ASP A 162 1.57 5.50 -6.58
CA ASP A 162 2.05 6.75 -7.17
C ASP A 162 1.17 7.95 -6.84
N LYS A 163 -0.14 7.72 -6.72
CA LYS A 163 -1.11 8.81 -6.55
C LYS A 163 -1.62 8.97 -5.12
N VAL A 164 -1.42 7.97 -4.23
CA VAL A 164 -1.96 7.99 -2.87
C VAL A 164 -0.90 7.70 -1.82
N ILE A 165 -0.40 6.46 -1.74
CA ILE A 165 0.38 5.98 -0.58
C ILE A 165 1.73 6.70 -0.47
N ARG A 166 2.48 6.84 -1.56
CA ARG A 166 3.80 7.48 -1.53
C ARG A 166 3.79 8.88 -0.93
N TRP A 167 2.72 9.63 -1.17
CA TRP A 167 2.59 11.01 -0.66
C TRP A 167 2.32 11.05 0.83
N GLN A 168 1.56 10.09 1.35
CA GLN A 168 1.30 9.96 2.78
C GLN A 168 2.47 9.34 3.55
N LEU A 169 3.32 8.56 2.89
CA LEU A 169 4.55 8.04 3.47
C LEU A 169 5.78 8.94 3.22
N ASP A 170 5.64 10.06 2.50
CA ASP A 170 6.69 11.06 2.37
C ASP A 170 6.65 12.06 3.54
N SER A 171 7.66 12.04 4.40
CA SER A 171 7.76 12.94 5.57
C SER A 171 7.83 14.43 5.20
N ARG A 172 8.08 14.76 3.95
CA ARG A 172 8.15 16.13 3.43
C ARG A 172 6.80 16.67 2.96
N HIS A 173 5.81 15.80 2.78
CA HIS A 173 4.48 16.20 2.29
C HIS A 173 3.74 17.05 3.32
N ARG A 174 3.16 18.18 2.87
CA ARG A 174 2.39 19.13 3.69
C ARG A 174 0.99 19.36 3.07
N PRO A 175 -0.06 19.61 3.87
CA PRO A 175 -0.02 20.03 5.30
C PRO A 175 0.27 18.88 6.29
N CYS A 176 0.00 17.62 5.97
CA CYS A 176 0.21 16.48 6.88
C CYS A 176 0.56 15.20 6.10
N ASN A 177 1.25 14.30 6.79
CA ASN A 177 1.61 12.98 6.29
C ASN A 177 1.56 11.95 7.42
N MET A 178 1.50 10.67 7.06
CA MET A 178 1.39 9.56 8.02
C MET A 178 2.70 9.29 8.77
N VAL A 179 3.85 9.68 8.20
CA VAL A 179 5.16 9.47 8.85
C VAL A 179 5.27 10.26 10.15
N GLU A 180 4.69 11.46 10.19
CA GLU A 180 4.67 12.28 11.41
C GLU A 180 3.77 11.70 12.51
N LEU A 181 2.83 10.83 12.16
CA LEU A 181 1.97 10.14 13.13
C LEU A 181 2.61 8.90 13.74
N MET A 182 3.59 8.27 13.05
CA MET A 182 4.19 7.00 13.47
C MET A 182 4.65 6.94 14.92
N PRO A 183 5.34 7.98 15.49
CA PRO A 183 5.76 7.94 16.88
C PRO A 183 4.62 7.90 17.90
N ARG A 184 3.41 8.28 17.48
CA ARG A 184 2.23 8.44 18.33
C ARG A 184 1.17 7.36 18.16
N LEU A 185 1.36 6.41 17.23
CA LEU A 185 0.33 5.40 16.89
C LEU A 185 0.00 4.44 18.05
N LYS A 186 0.91 4.31 19.01
CA LYS A 186 0.74 3.45 20.21
C LYS A 186 0.39 4.23 21.46
N GLU A 187 0.13 5.53 21.38
CA GLU A 187 -0.34 6.33 22.52
C GLU A 187 -1.73 5.84 22.96
N ARG A 188 -1.95 5.75 24.28
CA ARG A 188 -3.20 5.32 24.92
C ARG A 188 -3.80 6.46 25.71
#